data_a65fbbfeb5cac5517e867aadddd20dff
#
_entry.id   a65fbbfeb5cac5517e867aadddd20dff
#
_cell.length_a   1.000
_cell.length_b   1.000
_cell.length_c   1.000
_cell.angle_alpha   90.00
_cell.angle_beta   90.00
_cell.angle_gamma   90.00
#
_symmetry.space_group_name_H-M   'P 1'
#
loop_
_entity.id
_entity.type
_entity.pdbx_description
1 polymer ?
#
loop_
_entity_poly.entity_id
_entity_poly.type
_entity_poly.pdbx_seq_one_letter_code
_entity_poly.pdbx_strand_id
1 'polypeptide(L)'
;MAALNPEELPEFLLRLDDYQGHRLTYLGMRFVIYTFVRTSELRLAEWKEFELKSSNPVWTIPAERMKMRREHLVPLSKQAVQILQQVAEISGGEHLVFPSQNNPNKPMSENTLLFAIYRMGYHSRATTHGFRSVASTILNESEKWHPDAIERQLAHVESNKVRAAYDRAEHLPERRRMMQWWAEHIDSLKQPADVIDLEQHRA
;
A
#
# COMPACT_ATOMS: atom_id res chain seq x y z
N MET A 1 -8.06 10.67 -11.70
CA MET A 1 -8.04 9.21 -11.91
C MET A 1 -9.16 8.62 -11.08
N ALA A 2 -9.73 7.47 -11.49
CA ALA A 2 -10.79 6.83 -10.71
C ALA A 2 -10.23 6.33 -9.36
N ALA A 3 -10.90 6.69 -8.28
CA ALA A 3 -10.60 6.30 -6.92
C ALA A 3 -11.92 5.95 -6.22
N LEU A 4 -11.88 4.96 -5.33
CA LEU A 4 -13.01 4.65 -4.45
C LEU A 4 -13.23 5.79 -3.45
N ASN A 5 -14.46 5.98 -3.03
CA ASN A 5 -14.72 6.71 -1.80
C ASN A 5 -14.31 5.85 -0.60
N PRO A 6 -13.94 6.46 0.54
CA PRO A 6 -13.59 5.70 1.74
C PRO A 6 -14.65 4.66 2.16
N GLU A 7 -15.93 4.97 1.99
CA GLU A 7 -17.06 4.10 2.33
C GLU A 7 -17.17 2.86 1.42
N GLU A 8 -16.58 2.87 0.24
CA GLU A 8 -16.56 1.73 -0.69
C GLU A 8 -15.40 0.76 -0.40
N LEU A 9 -14.44 1.19 0.43
CA LEU A 9 -13.23 0.41 0.70
C LEU A 9 -13.51 -0.93 1.39
N PRO A 10 -14.43 -1.03 2.39
CA PRO A 10 -14.78 -2.31 3.01
C PRO A 10 -15.28 -3.35 2.01
N GLU A 11 -16.21 -2.98 1.13
CA GLU A 11 -16.73 -3.88 0.09
C GLU A 11 -15.61 -4.32 -0.87
N PHE A 12 -14.75 -3.39 -1.28
CA PHE A 12 -13.62 -3.72 -2.13
C PHE A 12 -12.68 -4.74 -1.48
N LEU A 13 -12.38 -4.58 -0.18
CA LEU A 13 -11.50 -5.49 0.57
C LEU A 13 -12.09 -6.90 0.67
N LEU A 14 -13.40 -7.02 0.91
CA LEU A 14 -14.08 -8.31 0.92
C LEU A 14 -14.03 -8.99 -0.45
N ARG A 15 -14.30 -8.25 -1.54
CA ARG A 15 -14.17 -8.78 -2.91
C ARG A 15 -12.74 -9.15 -3.27
N LEU A 16 -11.76 -8.42 -2.73
CA LEU A 16 -10.36 -8.78 -2.92
C LEU A 16 -10.01 -10.08 -2.20
N ASP A 17 -10.54 -10.33 -1.00
CA ASP A 17 -10.31 -11.59 -0.28
C ASP A 17 -10.94 -12.79 -1.01
N ASP A 18 -12.01 -12.59 -1.77
CA ASP A 18 -12.65 -13.58 -2.64
C ASP A 18 -12.02 -13.69 -4.03
N TYR A 19 -10.92 -12.96 -4.30
CA TYR A 19 -10.30 -12.93 -5.63
C TYR A 19 -9.73 -14.29 -6.05
N GLN A 20 -10.27 -14.86 -7.13
CA GLN A 20 -9.93 -16.19 -7.65
C GLN A 20 -8.77 -16.20 -8.67
N GLY A 21 -8.04 -15.09 -8.80
CA GLY A 21 -6.88 -15.01 -9.69
C GLY A 21 -5.58 -15.49 -9.05
N HIS A 22 -4.49 -15.20 -9.72
CA HIS A 22 -3.17 -15.66 -9.26
C HIS A 22 -2.77 -15.07 -7.90
N ARG A 23 -2.20 -15.91 -7.02
CA ARG A 23 -1.84 -15.54 -5.65
C ARG A 23 -0.89 -14.34 -5.55
N LEU A 24 0.13 -14.25 -6.42
CA LEU A 24 1.02 -13.08 -6.43
C LEU A 24 0.29 -11.79 -6.81
N THR A 25 -0.75 -11.86 -7.65
CA THR A 25 -1.58 -10.69 -7.99
C THR A 25 -2.37 -10.22 -6.77
N TYR A 26 -2.98 -11.15 -6.06
CA TYR A 26 -3.68 -10.87 -4.79
C TYR A 26 -2.73 -10.24 -3.76
N LEU A 27 -1.59 -10.86 -3.51
CA LEU A 27 -0.59 -10.36 -2.54
C LEU A 27 -0.04 -9.01 -2.96
N GLY A 28 0.21 -8.79 -4.26
CA GLY A 28 0.63 -7.50 -4.79
C GLY A 28 -0.42 -6.41 -4.59
N MET A 29 -1.70 -6.72 -4.77
CA MET A 29 -2.80 -5.81 -4.50
C MET A 29 -2.88 -5.45 -3.01
N ARG A 30 -2.83 -6.45 -2.13
CA ARG A 30 -2.79 -6.24 -0.68
C ARG A 30 -1.60 -5.39 -0.27
N PHE A 31 -0.43 -5.65 -0.83
CA PHE A 31 0.77 -4.87 -0.54
C PHE A 31 0.64 -3.40 -0.98
N VAL A 32 0.09 -3.13 -2.18
CA VAL A 32 -0.18 -1.76 -2.65
C VAL A 32 -1.17 -1.05 -1.72
N ILE A 33 -2.21 -1.72 -1.25
CA ILE A 33 -3.19 -1.13 -0.33
C ILE A 33 -2.53 -0.77 1.00
N TYR A 34 -1.69 -1.65 1.57
CA TYR A 34 -1.02 -1.37 2.84
C TYR A 34 0.10 -0.33 2.76
N THR A 35 0.75 -0.17 1.60
CA THR A 35 1.91 0.71 1.46
C THR A 35 1.64 1.95 0.63
N PHE A 36 0.55 1.95 -0.13
CA PHE A 36 0.14 2.93 -1.15
C PHE A 36 1.30 3.43 -2.04
N VAL A 37 2.26 2.56 -2.32
CA VAL A 37 3.31 2.79 -3.33
C VAL A 37 2.74 2.79 -4.75
N ARG A 38 3.49 3.29 -5.72
CA ARG A 38 3.06 3.25 -7.13
C ARG A 38 3.21 1.84 -7.70
N THR A 39 2.35 1.50 -8.67
CA THR A 39 2.43 0.19 -9.36
C THR A 39 3.80 -0.06 -9.97
N SER A 40 4.43 0.97 -10.54
CA SER A 40 5.79 0.85 -11.09
C SER A 40 6.85 0.56 -10.02
N GLU A 41 6.69 1.13 -8.84
CA GLU A 41 7.57 0.88 -7.69
C GLU A 41 7.43 -0.58 -7.24
N LEU A 42 6.19 -1.05 -7.04
CA LEU A 42 5.91 -2.44 -6.66
C LEU A 42 6.48 -3.46 -7.65
N ARG A 43 6.14 -3.32 -8.92
CA ARG A 43 6.47 -4.35 -9.93
C ARG A 43 7.96 -4.48 -10.21
N LEU A 44 8.74 -3.44 -9.96
CA LEU A 44 10.19 -3.41 -10.12
C LEU A 44 10.94 -3.63 -8.79
N ALA A 45 10.22 -3.97 -7.72
CA ALA A 45 10.83 -4.21 -6.41
C ALA A 45 11.74 -5.44 -6.43
N GLU A 46 12.94 -5.28 -5.90
CA GLU A 46 13.93 -6.34 -5.75
C GLU A 46 14.12 -6.67 -4.26
N TRP A 47 14.31 -7.94 -3.93
CA TRP A 47 14.47 -8.39 -2.53
C TRP A 47 15.62 -7.69 -1.79
N LYS A 48 16.69 -7.35 -2.48
CA LYS A 48 17.84 -6.64 -1.89
C LYS A 48 17.51 -5.25 -1.33
N GLU A 49 16.36 -4.70 -1.68
CA GLU A 49 15.91 -3.38 -1.25
C GLU A 49 15.17 -3.41 0.09
N PHE A 50 14.89 -4.62 0.60
CA PHE A 50 14.08 -4.83 1.79
C PHE A 50 14.94 -5.24 2.99
N GLU A 51 14.88 -4.47 4.05
CA GLU A 51 15.42 -4.84 5.35
C GLU A 51 14.27 -5.33 6.25
N LEU A 52 14.05 -6.66 6.27
CA LEU A 52 12.91 -7.27 6.97
C LEU A 52 13.23 -7.77 8.37
N LYS A 53 14.54 -7.99 8.68
CA LYS A 53 14.98 -8.61 9.95
C LYS A 53 15.21 -7.60 11.08
N SER A 54 15.15 -6.31 10.80
CA SER A 54 15.32 -5.27 11.81
C SER A 54 14.04 -5.08 12.65
N SER A 55 14.17 -4.46 13.82
CA SER A 55 13.02 -4.04 14.63
C SER A 55 12.16 -2.98 13.93
N ASN A 56 12.66 -2.40 12.86
CA ASN A 56 12.01 -1.35 12.07
C ASN A 56 12.08 -1.69 10.56
N PRO A 57 11.32 -2.69 10.10
CA PRO A 57 11.37 -3.12 8.70
C PRO A 57 11.14 -1.95 7.74
N VAL A 58 11.91 -1.92 6.66
CA VAL A 58 11.85 -0.84 5.67
C VAL A 58 12.15 -1.37 4.28
N TRP A 59 11.48 -0.80 3.29
CA TRP A 59 11.81 -0.94 1.88
C TRP A 59 12.45 0.36 1.39
N THR A 60 13.66 0.25 0.85
CA THR A 60 14.42 1.37 0.29
C THR A 60 14.31 1.35 -1.22
N ILE A 61 13.48 2.22 -1.80
CA ILE A 61 13.36 2.35 -3.26
C ILE A 61 14.47 3.25 -3.76
N PRO A 62 15.37 2.75 -4.64
CA PRO A 62 16.52 3.53 -5.08
C PRO A 62 16.12 4.72 -5.96
N ALA A 63 16.93 5.77 -5.92
CA ALA A 63 16.67 7.05 -6.59
C ALA A 63 16.43 6.92 -8.10
N GLU A 64 17.09 5.97 -8.75
CA GLU A 64 16.99 5.73 -10.20
C GLU A 64 15.59 5.35 -10.64
N ARG A 65 14.81 4.71 -9.75
CA ARG A 65 13.42 4.30 -10.02
C ARG A 65 12.40 5.34 -9.59
N MET A 66 12.83 6.36 -8.87
CA MET A 66 11.94 7.40 -8.38
C MET A 66 11.84 8.56 -9.39
N LYS A 67 10.60 9.03 -9.63
CA LYS A 67 10.35 10.18 -10.54
C LYS A 67 11.21 11.41 -10.20
N MET A 68 11.48 11.62 -8.92
CA MET A 68 12.25 12.77 -8.42
C MET A 68 13.73 12.48 -8.21
N ARG A 69 14.22 11.30 -8.64
CA ARG A 69 15.60 10.87 -8.47
C ARG A 69 16.12 11.04 -7.03
N ARG A 70 15.26 10.81 -6.06
CA ARG A 70 15.58 10.78 -4.64
C ARG A 70 15.11 9.44 -4.07
N GLU A 71 15.95 8.80 -3.29
CA GLU A 71 15.63 7.57 -2.56
C GLU A 71 14.34 7.75 -1.74
N HIS A 72 13.52 6.71 -1.71
CA HIS A 72 12.28 6.70 -0.95
C HIS A 72 12.26 5.53 0.03
N LEU A 73 12.23 5.88 1.32
CA LEU A 73 12.11 4.91 2.40
C LEU A 73 10.63 4.63 2.68
N VAL A 74 10.20 3.39 2.58
CA VAL A 74 8.83 2.95 2.87
C VAL A 74 8.84 2.10 4.14
N PRO A 75 8.44 2.64 5.31
CA PRO A 75 8.27 1.85 6.52
C PRO A 75 7.23 0.76 6.30
N LEU A 76 7.51 -0.45 6.74
CA LEU A 76 6.65 -1.61 6.56
C LEU A 76 5.91 -1.94 7.86
N SER A 77 4.59 -2.05 7.77
CA SER A 77 3.75 -2.59 8.84
C SER A 77 3.96 -4.10 8.99
N LYS A 78 3.53 -4.66 10.12
CA LYS A 78 3.54 -6.12 10.35
C LYS A 78 2.81 -6.87 9.24
N GLN A 79 1.68 -6.35 8.77
CA GLN A 79 0.88 -6.92 7.69
C GLN A 79 1.64 -6.91 6.35
N ALA A 80 2.32 -5.81 6.02
CA ALA A 80 3.14 -5.73 4.82
C ALA A 80 4.31 -6.74 4.85
N VAL A 81 4.95 -6.91 6.01
CA VAL A 81 6.00 -7.94 6.19
C VAL A 81 5.45 -9.35 6.02
N GLN A 82 4.27 -9.66 6.60
CA GLN A 82 3.62 -10.96 6.43
C GLN A 82 3.29 -11.26 4.96
N ILE A 83 2.88 -10.26 4.18
CA ILE A 83 2.67 -10.41 2.75
C ILE A 83 3.98 -10.76 2.06
N LEU A 84 5.07 -10.05 2.36
CA LEU A 84 6.37 -10.31 1.75
C LEU A 84 6.89 -11.73 2.08
N GLN A 85 6.64 -12.23 3.28
CA GLN A 85 6.97 -13.62 3.65
C GLN A 85 6.23 -14.63 2.76
N GLN A 86 4.92 -14.44 2.55
CA GLN A 86 4.14 -15.29 1.63
C GLN A 86 4.60 -15.15 0.17
N VAL A 87 4.98 -13.95 -0.24
CA VAL A 87 5.53 -13.71 -1.58
C VAL A 87 6.86 -14.45 -1.77
N ALA A 88 7.74 -14.46 -0.76
CA ALA A 88 9.02 -15.18 -0.82
C ALA A 88 8.83 -16.69 -1.01
N GLU A 89 7.84 -17.29 -0.35
CA GLU A 89 7.49 -18.72 -0.52
C GLU A 89 7.07 -19.05 -1.96
N ILE A 90 6.44 -18.11 -2.68
CA ILE A 90 5.95 -18.32 -4.04
C ILE A 90 6.99 -17.95 -5.09
N SER A 91 7.72 -16.83 -4.90
CA SER A 91 8.65 -16.28 -5.88
C SER A 91 10.09 -16.78 -5.73
N GLY A 92 10.37 -17.55 -4.68
CA GLY A 92 11.72 -18.06 -4.38
C GLY A 92 12.63 -17.04 -3.68
N GLY A 93 12.24 -15.79 -3.54
CA GLY A 93 12.98 -14.78 -2.74
C GLY A 93 14.33 -14.33 -3.33
N GLU A 94 14.59 -14.61 -4.61
CA GLU A 94 15.94 -14.39 -5.19
C GLU A 94 16.17 -12.97 -5.72
N HIS A 95 15.38 -12.53 -6.70
CA HIS A 95 15.61 -11.25 -7.38
C HIS A 95 14.40 -10.33 -7.29
N LEU A 96 13.39 -10.53 -8.14
CA LEU A 96 12.17 -9.74 -8.14
C LEU A 96 11.20 -10.20 -7.05
N VAL A 97 10.60 -9.26 -6.33
CA VAL A 97 9.58 -9.57 -5.33
C VAL A 97 8.28 -10.01 -6.01
N PHE A 98 7.86 -9.32 -7.06
CA PHE A 98 6.65 -9.61 -7.81
C PHE A 98 6.97 -9.93 -9.29
N PRO A 99 7.52 -11.13 -9.57
CA PRO A 99 7.83 -11.53 -10.94
C PRO A 99 6.57 -11.80 -11.76
N SER A 100 6.74 -11.86 -13.07
CA SER A 100 5.73 -12.34 -14.00
C SER A 100 5.49 -13.84 -13.81
N GLN A 101 4.23 -14.25 -13.87
CA GLN A 101 3.84 -15.67 -13.80
C GLN A 101 4.49 -16.54 -14.88
N ASN A 102 4.69 -15.98 -16.07
CA ASN A 102 5.21 -16.70 -17.23
C ASN A 102 6.74 -16.65 -17.33
N ASN A 103 7.40 -15.72 -16.62
CA ASN A 103 8.84 -15.56 -16.69
C ASN A 103 9.34 -14.92 -15.39
N PRO A 104 9.99 -15.69 -14.47
CA PRO A 104 10.44 -15.19 -13.18
C PRO A 104 11.54 -14.11 -13.28
N ASN A 105 12.22 -14.02 -14.43
CA ASN A 105 13.24 -12.99 -14.68
C ASN A 105 12.64 -11.66 -15.18
N LYS A 106 11.33 -11.58 -15.38
CA LYS A 106 10.63 -10.35 -15.77
C LYS A 106 9.68 -9.89 -14.66
N PRO A 107 9.52 -8.58 -14.49
CA PRO A 107 8.55 -8.07 -13.52
C PRO A 107 7.12 -8.38 -13.96
N MET A 108 6.21 -8.42 -12.99
CA MET A 108 4.77 -8.41 -13.21
C MET A 108 4.39 -7.34 -14.25
N SER A 109 3.45 -7.63 -15.14
CA SER A 109 2.96 -6.65 -16.13
C SER A 109 2.33 -5.43 -15.42
N GLU A 110 2.49 -4.26 -16.01
CA GLU A 110 1.95 -2.99 -15.49
C GLU A 110 0.43 -3.01 -15.35
N ASN A 111 -0.26 -3.79 -16.17
CA ASN A 111 -1.72 -3.90 -16.16
C ASN A 111 -2.25 -5.02 -15.27
N THR A 112 -1.39 -5.86 -14.68
CA THR A 112 -1.83 -7.04 -13.92
C THR A 112 -2.78 -6.66 -12.78
N LEU A 113 -2.40 -5.70 -11.95
CA LEU A 113 -3.23 -5.25 -10.83
C LEU A 113 -4.48 -4.51 -11.31
N LEU A 114 -4.37 -3.69 -12.35
CA LEU A 114 -5.51 -2.98 -12.92
C LEU A 114 -6.56 -3.95 -13.49
N PHE A 115 -6.13 -4.97 -14.21
CA PHE A 115 -7.05 -5.99 -14.73
C PHE A 115 -7.64 -6.86 -13.61
N ALA A 116 -6.94 -7.06 -12.50
CA ALA A 116 -7.52 -7.71 -11.32
C ALA A 116 -8.67 -6.87 -10.75
N ILE A 117 -8.47 -5.54 -10.60
CA ILE A 117 -9.52 -4.61 -10.18
C ILE A 117 -10.73 -4.69 -11.11
N TYR A 118 -10.51 -4.73 -12.44
CA TYR A 118 -11.58 -4.84 -13.44
C TYR A 118 -12.36 -6.14 -13.31
N ARG A 119 -11.67 -7.28 -13.13
CA ARG A 119 -12.32 -8.58 -12.92
C ARG A 119 -13.17 -8.64 -11.63
N MET A 120 -12.82 -7.87 -10.63
CA MET A 120 -13.62 -7.73 -9.41
C MET A 120 -14.83 -6.80 -9.56
N GLY A 121 -15.09 -6.26 -10.78
CA GLY A 121 -16.25 -5.42 -11.08
C GLY A 121 -16.02 -3.92 -10.88
N TYR A 122 -14.78 -3.47 -10.68
CA TYR A 122 -14.45 -2.06 -10.45
C TYR A 122 -13.88 -1.34 -11.69
N HIS A 123 -14.21 -1.83 -12.90
CA HIS A 123 -13.83 -1.12 -14.13
C HIS A 123 -14.35 0.32 -14.08
N SER A 124 -13.49 1.29 -14.39
CA SER A 124 -13.77 2.74 -14.35
C SER A 124 -14.09 3.32 -12.96
N ARG A 125 -14.20 2.50 -11.89
CA ARG A 125 -14.48 2.94 -10.52
C ARG A 125 -13.21 3.03 -9.68
N ALA A 126 -12.24 2.14 -9.88
CA ALA A 126 -11.01 2.08 -9.12
C ALA A 126 -9.79 1.84 -10.00
N THR A 127 -8.65 2.33 -9.53
CA THR A 127 -7.32 2.04 -10.09
C THR A 127 -6.33 1.83 -8.94
N THR A 128 -5.21 1.18 -9.19
CA THR A 128 -4.13 1.07 -8.19
C THR A 128 -3.65 2.43 -7.69
N HIS A 129 -3.63 3.45 -8.55
CA HIS A 129 -3.30 4.81 -8.15
C HIS A 129 -4.39 5.44 -7.26
N GLY A 130 -5.65 5.06 -7.45
CA GLY A 130 -6.79 5.53 -6.64
C GLY A 130 -6.63 5.20 -5.17
N PHE A 131 -6.01 4.07 -4.80
CA PHE A 131 -5.75 3.73 -3.39
C PHE A 131 -4.84 4.72 -2.68
N ARG A 132 -3.96 5.40 -3.41
CA ARG A 132 -3.12 6.46 -2.85
C ARG A 132 -3.97 7.69 -2.47
N SER A 133 -4.95 8.02 -3.30
CA SER A 133 -5.90 9.09 -3.01
C SER A 133 -6.78 8.74 -1.80
N VAL A 134 -7.29 7.51 -1.73
CA VAL A 134 -8.05 7.03 -0.57
C VAL A 134 -7.21 7.09 0.71
N ALA A 135 -5.96 6.60 0.67
CA ALA A 135 -5.06 6.65 1.81
C ALA A 135 -4.78 8.11 2.24
N SER A 136 -4.50 8.99 1.28
CA SER A 136 -4.28 10.42 1.55
C SER A 136 -5.51 11.04 2.24
N THR A 137 -6.71 10.79 1.73
CA THR A 137 -7.96 11.31 2.32
C THR A 137 -8.13 10.83 3.76
N ILE A 138 -8.11 9.51 3.99
CA ILE A 138 -8.34 8.94 5.32
C ILE A 138 -7.26 9.39 6.32
N LEU A 139 -5.99 9.42 5.91
CA LEU A 139 -4.91 9.85 6.79
C LEU A 139 -5.02 11.33 7.18
N ASN A 140 -5.38 12.22 6.24
CA ASN A 140 -5.59 13.63 6.52
C ASN A 140 -6.84 13.86 7.39
N GLU A 141 -7.95 13.20 7.08
CA GLU A 141 -9.20 13.32 7.85
C GLU A 141 -9.09 12.73 9.27
N SER A 142 -8.16 11.79 9.50
CA SER A 142 -7.92 11.25 10.82
C SER A 142 -7.34 12.27 11.81
N GLU A 143 -6.74 13.36 11.34
CA GLU A 143 -6.07 14.41 12.12
C GLU A 143 -4.97 13.88 13.08
N LYS A 144 -4.49 12.64 12.84
CA LYS A 144 -3.51 11.98 13.71
C LYS A 144 -2.06 12.21 13.29
N TRP A 145 -1.84 12.65 12.04
CA TRP A 145 -0.53 12.65 11.41
C TRP A 145 -0.19 14.02 10.82
N HIS A 146 1.08 14.38 10.94
CA HIS A 146 1.54 15.63 10.32
C HIS A 146 1.39 15.53 8.80
N PRO A 147 0.82 16.56 8.11
CA PRO A 147 0.64 16.52 6.66
C PRO A 147 1.94 16.22 5.88
N ASP A 148 3.08 16.74 6.33
CA ASP A 148 4.37 16.48 5.67
C ASP A 148 4.78 14.99 5.79
N ALA A 149 4.41 14.29 6.87
CA ALA A 149 4.65 12.86 6.99
C ALA A 149 3.81 12.07 5.98
N ILE A 150 2.55 12.47 5.74
CA ILE A 150 1.67 11.87 4.74
C ILE A 150 2.23 12.11 3.33
N GLU A 151 2.54 13.37 2.97
CA GLU A 151 3.11 13.73 1.67
C GLU A 151 4.44 13.03 1.42
N ARG A 152 5.28 12.92 2.47
CA ARG A 152 6.55 12.20 2.38
C ARG A 152 6.35 10.71 2.12
N GLN A 153 5.35 10.08 2.76
CA GLN A 153 5.00 8.68 2.52
C GLN A 153 4.46 8.46 1.10
N LEU A 154 3.71 9.40 0.58
CA LEU A 154 3.22 9.40 -0.80
C LEU A 154 4.32 9.70 -1.83
N ALA A 155 5.54 10.02 -1.41
CA ALA A 155 6.60 10.51 -2.29
C ALA A 155 6.10 11.63 -3.23
N HIS A 156 5.27 12.52 -2.69
CA HIS A 156 4.86 13.73 -3.37
C HIS A 156 5.95 14.78 -3.28
N VAL A 157 6.00 15.66 -4.27
CA VAL A 157 6.95 16.76 -4.31
C VAL A 157 6.33 17.95 -3.63
N GLU A 158 7.04 18.53 -2.67
CA GLU A 158 6.69 19.85 -2.18
C GLU A 158 6.78 20.86 -3.34
N SER A 159 5.64 21.42 -3.71
CA SER A 159 5.53 22.40 -4.81
C SER A 159 6.16 23.74 -4.47
N ASN A 160 6.27 24.07 -3.18
CA ASN A 160 6.92 25.26 -2.69
C ASN A 160 8.44 25.05 -2.60
N LYS A 161 9.20 25.63 -3.51
CA LYS A 161 10.66 25.51 -3.59
C LYS A 161 11.38 25.96 -2.31
N VAL A 162 10.84 26.94 -1.59
CA VAL A 162 11.41 27.42 -0.32
C VAL A 162 11.21 26.36 0.76
N ARG A 163 10.00 25.81 0.89
CA ARG A 163 9.69 24.75 1.85
C ARG A 163 10.47 23.47 1.53
N ALA A 164 10.57 23.09 0.27
CA ALA A 164 11.36 21.94 -0.19
C ALA A 164 12.86 22.03 0.17
N ALA A 165 13.44 23.24 0.21
CA ALA A 165 14.82 23.43 0.61
C ALA A 165 15.07 23.21 2.11
N TYR A 166 14.05 23.40 2.94
CA TYR A 166 14.10 23.21 4.39
C TYR A 166 13.58 21.83 4.83
N ASP A 167 12.72 21.19 4.03
CA ASP A 167 12.14 19.87 4.35
C ASP A 167 13.09 18.75 3.95
N ARG A 168 14.12 18.54 4.80
CA ARG A 168 15.00 17.36 4.71
C ARG A 168 14.56 16.23 5.64
N ALA A 169 13.53 16.45 6.43
CA ALA A 169 13.07 15.48 7.41
C ALA A 169 12.40 14.29 6.72
N GLU A 170 12.79 13.10 7.09
CA GLU A 170 12.16 11.85 6.59
C GLU A 170 10.91 11.46 7.40
N HIS A 171 10.64 12.11 8.53
CA HIS A 171 9.54 11.80 9.45
C HIS A 171 9.42 10.30 9.78
N LEU A 172 10.51 9.53 9.72
CA LEU A 172 10.50 8.07 9.82
C LEU A 172 9.83 7.52 11.07
N PRO A 173 10.08 8.06 12.30
CA PRO A 173 9.42 7.56 13.50
C PRO A 173 7.90 7.72 13.45
N GLU A 174 7.42 8.84 12.92
CA GLU A 174 6.00 9.10 12.75
C GLU A 174 5.40 8.25 11.63
N ARG A 175 6.06 8.18 10.48
CA ARG A 175 5.63 7.35 9.33
C ARG A 175 5.56 5.87 9.69
N ARG A 176 6.44 5.34 10.55
CA ARG A 176 6.35 3.96 11.06
C ARG A 176 5.04 3.73 11.82
N ARG A 177 4.71 4.64 12.76
CA ARG A 177 3.45 4.56 13.50
C ARG A 177 2.24 4.72 12.57
N MET A 178 2.30 5.65 11.63
CA MET A 178 1.26 5.90 10.63
C MET A 178 1.00 4.67 9.75
N MET A 179 2.05 4.03 9.24
CA MET A 179 1.91 2.85 8.38
C MET A 179 1.38 1.64 9.14
N GLN A 180 1.73 1.47 10.42
CA GLN A 180 1.16 0.42 11.25
C GLN A 180 -0.31 0.70 11.54
N TRP A 181 -0.66 1.91 11.95
CA TRP A 181 -2.04 2.32 12.16
C TRP A 181 -2.88 2.17 10.89
N TRP A 182 -2.36 2.58 9.74
CA TRP A 182 -3.03 2.41 8.46
C TRP A 182 -3.36 0.94 8.16
N ALA A 183 -2.40 0.06 8.36
CA ALA A 183 -2.60 -1.37 8.14
C ALA A 183 -3.65 -1.97 9.09
N GLU A 184 -3.65 -1.57 10.36
CA GLU A 184 -4.65 -1.95 11.35
C GLU A 184 -6.04 -1.41 10.99
N HIS A 185 -6.11 -0.16 10.52
CA HIS A 185 -7.35 0.43 10.01
C HIS A 185 -7.91 -0.37 8.82
N ILE A 186 -7.09 -0.70 7.83
CA ILE A 186 -7.50 -1.54 6.69
C ILE A 186 -8.03 -2.90 7.15
N ASP A 187 -7.39 -3.52 8.13
CA ASP A 187 -7.84 -4.82 8.66
C ASP A 187 -9.18 -4.68 9.41
N SER A 188 -9.38 -3.60 10.16
CA SER A 188 -10.64 -3.34 10.88
C SER A 188 -11.84 -3.16 9.96
N LEU A 189 -11.64 -2.64 8.75
CA LEU A 189 -12.72 -2.43 7.77
C LEU A 189 -13.35 -3.73 7.25
N LYS A 190 -12.71 -4.87 7.46
CA LYS A 190 -13.23 -6.18 7.05
C LYS A 190 -14.06 -6.85 8.13
N GLN A 191 -14.02 -6.38 9.35
CA GLN A 191 -14.84 -6.91 10.42
C GLN A 191 -16.27 -6.40 10.21
N PRO A 192 -17.30 -7.24 10.31
CA PRO A 192 -18.67 -6.74 10.34
C PRO A 192 -18.74 -5.75 11.51
N ALA A 193 -19.34 -4.59 11.27
CA ALA A 193 -19.65 -3.67 12.37
C ALA A 193 -20.37 -4.48 13.44
N ASP A 194 -19.86 -4.48 14.67
CA ASP A 194 -20.57 -5.08 15.79
C ASP A 194 -21.99 -4.48 15.77
N VAL A 195 -22.98 -5.34 15.52
CA VAL A 195 -24.38 -4.97 15.65
C VAL A 195 -24.56 -4.68 17.13
N ILE A 196 -24.52 -3.40 17.50
CA ILE A 196 -24.91 -2.98 18.84
C ILE A 196 -26.37 -3.37 18.97
N ASP A 197 -26.62 -4.46 19.69
CA ASP A 197 -27.96 -4.96 20.01
C ASP A 197 -28.64 -3.91 20.91
N LEU A 198 -29.44 -3.05 20.26
CA LEU A 198 -30.19 -1.98 20.91
C LEU A 198 -31.37 -2.53 21.74
N GLU A 199 -31.51 -3.86 21.85
CA GLU A 199 -32.61 -4.47 22.64
C GLU A 199 -32.35 -4.50 24.14
N GLN A 200 -31.14 -4.20 24.63
CA GLN A 200 -30.83 -4.28 26.05
C GLN A 200 -31.21 -3.02 26.87
N HIS A 201 -31.82 -2.01 26.29
CA HIS A 201 -32.22 -0.79 26.99
C HIS A 201 -33.75 -0.55 27.00
N ARG A 202 -34.55 -1.62 26.91
CA ARG A 202 -35.99 -1.57 27.19
C ARG A 202 -36.28 -2.45 28.41
N ALA A 203 -35.96 -1.93 29.59
CA ALA A 203 -36.50 -2.39 30.85
C ALA A 203 -36.77 -1.17 31.75
#